data_b56024253d4549aedbf19b048190cbbf
#
_entry.id   b56024253d4549aedbf19b048190cbbf
#
_cell.length_a   1.000
_cell.length_b   1.000
_cell.length_c   1.000
_cell.angle_alpha   90.00
_cell.angle_beta   90.00
_cell.angle_gamma   90.00
#
_symmetry.space_group_name_H-M   'P 1'
#
loop_
_entity.id
_entity.type
_entity.pdbx_description
1 polymer ?
#
loop_
_entity_poly.entity_id
_entity_poly.type
_entity_poly.pdbx_seq_one_letter_code
_entity_poly.pdbx_strand_id
1 'polypeptide(L)'
;MVLAILQARMSSTRLPGKVMADLAGAPMILRQIERLDRAPSLRRIVVATSDQPSDDPLAHAMQAAGVPVFRGSLDDVLGRFIGAIDAFGPADIGVRLTADCPLADPGVIEATVALREATGADYAANAGERRTFPKGLDVEVFRAAALRAAAGETRDPYDREHVTPFLYRRPKRFALAFHHQAVDEGEVRWTVDRPDDLEFVRAVYDALY
;
A
#
# COMPACT_ATOMS: atom_id res chain seq x y z
N MET A 1 -16.43 -2.95 6.29
CA MET A 1 -15.90 -3.04 4.90
C MET A 1 -14.40 -2.85 4.92
N VAL A 2 -13.64 -3.65 4.12
CA VAL A 2 -12.19 -3.48 3.95
C VAL A 2 -11.92 -2.58 2.74
N LEU A 3 -11.19 -1.48 2.95
CA LEU A 3 -10.79 -0.51 1.94
C LEU A 3 -9.28 -0.60 1.70
N ALA A 4 -8.85 -0.97 0.50
CA ALA A 4 -7.45 -0.91 0.11
C ALA A 4 -7.09 0.51 -0.36
N ILE A 5 -6.03 1.07 0.18
CA ILE A 5 -5.50 2.38 -0.19
C ILE A 5 -4.11 2.16 -0.78
N LEU A 6 -4.01 2.29 -2.10
CA LEU A 6 -2.78 2.17 -2.85
C LEU A 6 -2.10 3.54 -2.94
N GLN A 7 -1.07 3.73 -2.13
CA GLN A 7 -0.29 4.96 -2.11
C GLN A 7 0.61 5.04 -3.35
N ALA A 8 0.46 6.12 -4.14
CA ALA A 8 1.20 6.33 -5.36
C ALA A 8 1.59 7.78 -5.56
N ARG A 9 2.74 8.05 -6.20
CA ARG A 9 3.15 9.39 -6.66
C ARG A 9 4.11 9.30 -7.83
N MET A 10 4.14 10.34 -8.67
CA MET A 10 5.07 10.47 -9.79
C MET A 10 6.49 10.88 -9.33
N SER A 11 6.60 11.60 -8.21
CA SER A 11 7.82 12.23 -7.70
C SER A 11 8.74 11.26 -6.95
N SER A 12 9.03 10.08 -7.54
CA SER A 12 10.08 9.19 -7.02
C SER A 12 11.46 9.76 -7.34
N THR A 13 12.34 9.88 -6.35
CA THR A 13 13.70 10.45 -6.55
C THR A 13 14.63 9.53 -7.34
N ARG A 14 14.53 8.21 -7.14
CA ARG A 14 15.41 7.21 -7.76
C ARG A 14 14.93 6.78 -9.16
N LEU A 15 13.63 6.77 -9.38
CA LEU A 15 13.00 6.41 -10.67
C LEU A 15 11.72 7.24 -10.85
N PRO A 16 11.84 8.52 -11.30
CA PRO A 16 10.69 9.39 -11.52
C PRO A 16 9.67 8.75 -12.47
N GLY A 17 8.39 8.86 -12.14
CA GLY A 17 7.31 8.32 -12.98
C GLY A 17 7.17 6.79 -12.97
N LYS A 18 7.89 6.06 -12.11
CA LYS A 18 7.91 4.59 -12.09
C LYS A 18 6.52 3.95 -12.07
N VAL A 19 5.57 4.54 -11.38
CA VAL A 19 4.20 4.01 -11.27
C VAL A 19 3.47 3.98 -12.62
N MET A 20 3.87 4.84 -13.55
CA MET A 20 3.36 4.93 -14.92
C MET A 20 4.28 4.25 -15.96
N ALA A 21 5.41 3.67 -15.54
CA ALA A 21 6.28 2.95 -16.45
C ALA A 21 5.54 1.77 -17.10
N ASP A 22 5.85 1.52 -18.37
CA ASP A 22 5.25 0.40 -19.09
C ASP A 22 5.69 -0.94 -18.48
N LEU A 23 4.69 -1.78 -18.21
CA LEU A 23 4.85 -3.16 -17.75
C LEU A 23 3.84 -4.04 -18.50
N ALA A 24 4.31 -4.87 -19.41
CA ALA A 24 3.49 -5.73 -20.25
C ALA A 24 2.34 -4.98 -20.96
N GLY A 25 2.65 -3.80 -21.55
CA GLY A 25 1.71 -3.01 -22.35
C GLY A 25 0.70 -2.15 -21.57
N ALA A 26 0.90 -1.97 -20.24
CA ALA A 26 0.11 -1.05 -19.43
C ALA A 26 0.96 -0.37 -18.35
N PRO A 27 0.51 0.75 -17.75
CA PRO A 27 1.14 1.33 -16.60
C PRO A 27 1.34 0.32 -15.44
N MET A 28 2.51 0.31 -14.82
CA MET A 28 2.88 -0.61 -13.74
C MET A 28 1.84 -0.64 -12.61
N ILE A 29 1.28 0.52 -12.24
CA ILE A 29 0.25 0.60 -11.21
C ILE A 29 -1.04 -0.13 -11.61
N LEU A 30 -1.43 -0.15 -12.88
CA LEU A 30 -2.61 -0.89 -13.34
C LEU A 30 -2.36 -2.41 -13.26
N ARG A 31 -1.16 -2.87 -13.60
CA ARG A 31 -0.78 -4.28 -13.41
C ARG A 31 -0.81 -4.69 -11.95
N GLN A 32 -0.39 -3.81 -11.05
CA GLN A 32 -0.53 -4.06 -9.62
C GLN A 32 -2.01 -4.14 -9.22
N ILE A 33 -2.85 -3.20 -9.64
CA ILE A 33 -4.30 -3.20 -9.33
C ILE A 33 -4.96 -4.49 -9.80
N GLU A 34 -4.66 -4.98 -11.01
CA GLU A 34 -5.15 -6.27 -11.52
C GLU A 34 -4.83 -7.44 -10.58
N ARG A 35 -3.68 -7.41 -9.92
CA ARG A 35 -3.31 -8.42 -8.93
C ARG A 35 -4.07 -8.24 -7.63
N LEU A 36 -4.21 -6.99 -7.17
CA LEU A 36 -4.96 -6.65 -5.96
C LEU A 36 -6.43 -7.03 -6.07
N ASP A 37 -7.03 -6.90 -7.25
CA ASP A 37 -8.42 -7.28 -7.52
C ASP A 37 -8.68 -8.79 -7.35
N ARG A 38 -7.62 -9.61 -7.31
CA ARG A 38 -7.72 -11.05 -7.04
C ARG A 38 -7.84 -11.36 -5.54
N ALA A 39 -7.75 -10.37 -4.65
CA ALA A 39 -7.92 -10.53 -3.20
C ALA A 39 -9.37 -10.26 -2.80
N PRO A 40 -10.20 -11.29 -2.51
CA PRO A 40 -11.64 -11.14 -2.29
C PRO A 40 -12.02 -10.28 -1.08
N SER A 41 -11.14 -10.16 -0.09
CA SER A 41 -11.35 -9.30 1.08
C SER A 41 -11.35 -7.81 0.72
N LEU A 42 -10.63 -7.41 -0.32
CA LEU A 42 -10.54 -6.04 -0.77
C LEU A 42 -11.83 -5.63 -1.52
N ARG A 43 -12.76 -4.98 -0.81
CA ARG A 43 -14.06 -4.59 -1.39
C ARG A 43 -13.97 -3.37 -2.31
N ARG A 44 -12.94 -2.56 -2.14
CA ARG A 44 -12.66 -1.38 -2.95
C ARG A 44 -11.17 -1.07 -2.89
N ILE A 45 -10.60 -0.70 -4.02
CA ILE A 45 -9.24 -0.18 -4.13
C ILE A 45 -9.33 1.30 -4.50
N VAL A 46 -8.61 2.14 -3.77
CA VAL A 46 -8.51 3.58 -4.03
C VAL A 46 -7.04 3.95 -4.18
N VAL A 47 -6.69 4.64 -5.24
CA VAL A 47 -5.35 5.21 -5.38
C VAL A 47 -5.29 6.53 -4.63
N ALA A 48 -4.38 6.65 -3.67
CA ALA A 48 -4.14 7.87 -2.91
C ALA A 48 -2.87 8.56 -3.41
N THR A 49 -3.02 9.69 -4.11
CA THR A 49 -1.92 10.48 -4.68
C THR A 49 -1.92 11.91 -4.18
N SER A 50 -0.90 12.70 -4.54
CA SER A 50 -0.83 14.09 -4.09
C SER A 50 -1.73 15.01 -4.93
N ASP A 51 -2.00 16.19 -4.39
CA ASP A 51 -2.68 17.31 -5.07
C ASP A 51 -1.73 18.13 -5.95
N GLN A 52 -0.43 17.76 -5.99
CA GLN A 52 0.55 18.47 -6.80
C GLN A 52 0.31 18.22 -8.30
N PRO A 53 0.55 19.24 -9.17
CA PRO A 53 0.40 19.09 -10.63
C PRO A 53 1.26 17.97 -11.23
N SER A 54 2.38 17.62 -10.59
CA SER A 54 3.22 16.48 -11.02
C SER A 54 2.48 15.15 -11.00
N ASP A 55 1.44 14.99 -10.17
CA ASP A 55 0.65 13.77 -10.04
C ASP A 55 -0.63 13.78 -10.90
N ASP A 56 -0.90 14.87 -11.68
CA ASP A 56 -2.05 14.94 -12.59
C ASP A 56 -2.07 13.81 -13.62
N PRO A 57 -0.93 13.44 -14.27
CA PRO A 57 -0.93 12.33 -15.22
C PRO A 57 -1.36 11.00 -14.59
N LEU A 58 -0.92 10.73 -13.37
CA LEU A 58 -1.34 9.54 -12.61
C LEU A 58 -2.84 9.59 -12.32
N ALA A 59 -3.34 10.72 -11.79
CA ALA A 59 -4.75 10.85 -11.46
C ALA A 59 -5.65 10.69 -12.69
N HIS A 60 -5.29 11.29 -13.83
CA HIS A 60 -6.02 11.15 -15.09
C HIS A 60 -6.01 9.71 -15.61
N ALA A 61 -4.85 9.03 -15.56
CA ALA A 61 -4.76 7.63 -15.99
C ALA A 61 -5.64 6.70 -15.15
N MET A 62 -5.67 6.90 -13.84
CA MET A 62 -6.52 6.12 -12.94
C MET A 62 -8.00 6.39 -13.19
N GLN A 63 -8.40 7.64 -13.37
CA GLN A 63 -9.77 8.01 -13.71
C GLN A 63 -10.22 7.40 -15.05
N ALA A 64 -9.35 7.44 -16.06
CA ALA A 64 -9.61 6.84 -17.37
C ALA A 64 -9.79 5.31 -17.29
N ALA A 65 -9.09 4.66 -16.35
CA ALA A 65 -9.21 3.23 -16.06
C ALA A 65 -10.39 2.90 -15.13
N GLY A 66 -11.17 3.88 -14.69
CA GLY A 66 -12.28 3.65 -13.75
C GLY A 66 -11.85 3.37 -12.31
N VAL A 67 -10.60 3.63 -11.97
CA VAL A 67 -10.04 3.42 -10.62
C VAL A 67 -10.31 4.67 -9.78
N PRO A 68 -10.93 4.53 -8.59
CA PRO A 68 -11.14 5.63 -7.66
C PRO A 68 -9.83 6.29 -7.23
N VAL A 69 -9.80 7.63 -7.21
CA VAL A 69 -8.62 8.42 -6.82
C VAL A 69 -8.97 9.39 -5.71
N PHE A 70 -8.17 9.43 -4.67
CA PHE A 70 -8.14 10.48 -3.67
C PHE A 70 -6.87 11.31 -3.84
N ARG A 71 -6.99 12.63 -3.81
CA ARG A 71 -5.85 13.56 -3.86
C ARG A 71 -5.77 14.39 -2.59
N GLY A 72 -4.56 14.59 -2.08
CA GLY A 72 -4.32 15.41 -0.88
C GLY A 72 -2.85 15.77 -0.72
N SER A 73 -2.45 16.29 0.43
CA SER A 73 -1.09 16.78 0.69
C SER A 73 0.00 15.79 0.27
N LEU A 74 1.07 16.28 -0.35
CA LEU A 74 2.24 15.48 -0.70
C LEU A 74 2.93 14.92 0.55
N ASP A 75 3.09 15.76 1.58
CA ASP A 75 3.88 15.45 2.78
C ASP A 75 3.04 14.78 3.88
N ASP A 76 1.75 15.11 3.97
CA ASP A 76 0.82 14.50 4.93
C ASP A 76 0.11 13.27 4.33
N VAL A 77 0.87 12.19 4.16
CA VAL A 77 0.34 10.93 3.62
C VAL A 77 -0.70 10.33 4.57
N LEU A 78 -0.49 10.41 5.89
CA LEU A 78 -1.47 9.97 6.88
C LEU A 78 -2.80 10.71 6.72
N GLY A 79 -2.76 12.04 6.52
CA GLY A 79 -3.95 12.84 6.21
C GLY A 79 -4.63 12.40 4.92
N ARG A 80 -3.86 12.03 3.87
CA ARG A 80 -4.41 11.46 2.63
C ARG A 80 -5.15 10.14 2.87
N PHE A 81 -4.61 9.27 3.72
CA PHE A 81 -5.28 8.01 4.07
C PHE A 81 -6.61 8.26 4.78
N ILE A 82 -6.65 9.19 5.73
CA ILE A 82 -7.90 9.58 6.41
C ILE A 82 -8.90 10.15 5.40
N GLY A 83 -8.46 11.07 4.53
CA GLY A 83 -9.33 11.63 3.49
C GLY A 83 -9.87 10.58 2.52
N ALA A 84 -9.07 9.60 2.13
CA ALA A 84 -9.52 8.48 1.29
C ALA A 84 -10.58 7.61 2.01
N ILE A 85 -10.40 7.34 3.32
CA ILE A 85 -11.39 6.62 4.13
C ILE A 85 -12.70 7.41 4.21
N ASP A 86 -12.63 8.73 4.39
CA ASP A 86 -13.81 9.59 4.48
C ASP A 86 -14.58 9.67 3.16
N ALA A 87 -13.85 9.77 2.05
CA ALA A 87 -14.44 9.93 0.72
C ALA A 87 -15.02 8.62 0.16
N PHE A 88 -14.42 7.48 0.47
CA PHE A 88 -14.77 6.19 -0.17
C PHE A 88 -15.29 5.13 0.81
N GLY A 89 -15.43 5.50 2.10
CA GLY A 89 -16.03 4.63 3.13
C GLY A 89 -17.55 4.50 3.04
N PRO A 90 -18.20 4.02 4.10
CA PRO A 90 -17.59 3.70 5.41
C PRO A 90 -16.67 2.48 5.37
N ALA A 91 -15.50 2.57 5.99
CA ALA A 91 -14.57 1.47 6.14
C ALA A 91 -14.09 1.37 7.59
N ASP A 92 -14.25 0.18 8.20
CA ASP A 92 -13.76 -0.10 9.55
C ASP A 92 -12.30 -0.52 9.53
N ILE A 93 -11.90 -1.12 8.41
CA ILE A 93 -10.57 -1.69 8.16
C ILE A 93 -9.99 -1.06 6.90
N GLY A 94 -8.78 -0.58 7.01
CA GLY A 94 -7.96 -0.15 5.88
C GLY A 94 -6.80 -1.12 5.61
N VAL A 95 -6.42 -1.25 4.34
CA VAL A 95 -5.20 -1.93 3.92
C VAL A 95 -4.30 -0.91 3.22
N ARG A 96 -3.09 -0.72 3.73
CA ARG A 96 -2.08 0.13 3.11
C ARG A 96 -1.23 -0.70 2.18
N LEU A 97 -1.12 -0.24 0.94
CA LEU A 97 -0.28 -0.80 -0.11
C LEU A 97 0.49 0.34 -0.79
N THR A 98 1.66 0.04 -1.35
CA THR A 98 2.49 1.02 -2.07
C THR A 98 2.63 0.63 -3.53
N ALA A 99 2.52 1.59 -4.44
CA ALA A 99 2.45 1.37 -5.89
C ALA A 99 3.80 1.04 -6.55
N ASP A 100 4.81 0.74 -5.77
CA ASP A 100 6.10 0.21 -6.22
C ASP A 100 6.25 -1.31 -6.05
N CYS A 101 5.15 -1.99 -5.77
CA CYS A 101 5.08 -3.42 -5.48
C CYS A 101 4.24 -4.18 -6.54
N PRO A 102 4.63 -4.19 -7.84
CA PRO A 102 3.81 -4.75 -8.91
C PRO A 102 3.63 -6.27 -8.83
N LEU A 103 4.42 -6.95 -8.01
CA LEU A 103 4.30 -8.39 -7.74
C LEU A 103 3.48 -8.69 -6.48
N ALA A 104 2.73 -7.70 -5.94
CA ALA A 104 1.86 -7.89 -4.76
C ALA A 104 1.08 -9.21 -4.85
N ASP A 105 1.04 -9.96 -3.75
CA ASP A 105 0.44 -11.30 -3.71
C ASP A 105 -0.93 -11.27 -3.01
N PRO A 106 -2.01 -11.66 -3.72
CA PRO A 106 -3.34 -11.71 -3.13
C PRO A 106 -3.45 -12.64 -1.92
N GLY A 107 -2.73 -13.76 -1.92
CA GLY A 107 -2.73 -14.72 -0.80
C GLY A 107 -2.10 -14.12 0.46
N VAL A 108 -1.02 -13.34 0.32
CA VAL A 108 -0.39 -12.62 1.44
C VAL A 108 -1.33 -11.54 1.99
N ILE A 109 -2.06 -10.84 1.12
CA ILE A 109 -3.07 -9.86 1.51
C ILE A 109 -4.17 -10.53 2.33
N GLU A 110 -4.77 -11.61 1.79
CA GLU A 110 -5.84 -12.36 2.46
C GLU A 110 -5.39 -12.90 3.82
N ALA A 111 -4.20 -13.49 3.89
CA ALA A 111 -3.67 -14.03 5.14
C ALA A 111 -3.43 -12.94 6.20
N THR A 112 -2.97 -11.75 5.78
CA THR A 112 -2.74 -10.64 6.71
C THR A 112 -4.08 -10.02 7.19
N VAL A 113 -5.07 -9.91 6.30
CA VAL A 113 -6.43 -9.48 6.67
C VAL A 113 -7.05 -10.48 7.64
N ALA A 114 -6.99 -11.78 7.34
CA ALA A 114 -7.52 -12.84 8.19
C ALA A 114 -6.84 -12.87 9.57
N LEU A 115 -5.51 -12.68 9.62
CA LEU A 115 -4.78 -12.57 10.90
C LEU A 115 -5.30 -11.41 11.74
N ARG A 116 -5.51 -10.24 11.13
CA ARG A 116 -6.06 -9.08 11.81
C ARG A 116 -7.46 -9.36 12.36
N GLU A 117 -8.31 -10.02 11.58
CA GLU A 117 -9.67 -10.38 11.99
C GLU A 117 -9.67 -11.38 13.14
N ALA A 118 -8.88 -12.43 13.04
CA ALA A 118 -8.79 -13.48 14.05
C ALA A 118 -8.24 -12.98 15.40
N THR A 119 -7.32 -12.02 15.38
CA THR A 119 -6.70 -11.46 16.59
C THR A 119 -7.43 -10.22 17.14
N GLY A 120 -8.28 -9.58 16.34
CA GLY A 120 -8.89 -8.30 16.69
C GLY A 120 -7.88 -7.15 16.78
N ALA A 121 -6.67 -7.32 16.24
CA ALA A 121 -5.60 -6.34 16.34
C ALA A 121 -5.99 -4.97 15.77
N ASP A 122 -5.42 -3.91 16.32
CA ASP A 122 -5.54 -2.55 15.77
C ASP A 122 -4.68 -2.37 14.52
N TYR A 123 -3.58 -3.12 14.44
CA TYR A 123 -2.65 -3.15 13.31
C TYR A 123 -2.12 -4.56 13.10
N ALA A 124 -2.13 -5.03 11.87
CA ALA A 124 -1.49 -6.27 11.47
C ALA A 124 -0.65 -6.05 10.21
N ALA A 125 0.51 -6.71 10.11
CA ALA A 125 1.39 -6.59 8.95
C ALA A 125 2.19 -7.86 8.71
N ASN A 126 2.65 -8.05 7.47
CA ASN A 126 3.64 -9.08 7.15
C ASN A 126 5.09 -8.54 7.15
N ALA A 127 5.25 -7.26 7.46
CA ALA A 127 6.54 -6.60 7.65
C ALA A 127 6.58 -5.95 9.04
N GLY A 128 7.65 -6.16 9.79
CA GLY A 128 7.85 -5.65 11.14
C GLY A 128 9.32 -5.74 11.52
N GLU A 129 9.62 -5.87 12.82
CA GLU A 129 11.00 -6.08 13.31
C GLU A 129 11.65 -7.32 12.68
N ARG A 130 10.88 -8.39 12.54
CA ARG A 130 11.28 -9.57 11.77
C ARG A 130 10.53 -9.60 10.45
N ARG A 131 11.27 -9.53 9.34
CA ARG A 131 10.74 -9.71 7.99
C ARG A 131 11.05 -11.12 7.52
N THR A 132 10.03 -11.84 7.06
CA THR A 132 10.20 -13.15 6.43
C THR A 132 9.75 -13.16 4.97
N PHE A 133 8.94 -12.20 4.55
CA PHE A 133 8.49 -12.04 3.17
C PHE A 133 9.43 -11.15 2.36
N PRO A 134 9.58 -11.36 1.04
CA PRO A 134 10.28 -10.45 0.16
C PRO A 134 9.79 -9.00 0.28
N LYS A 135 10.70 -8.05 0.19
CA LYS A 135 10.36 -6.61 0.04
C LYS A 135 9.59 -6.44 -1.27
N GLY A 136 8.40 -5.82 -1.19
CA GLY A 136 7.49 -5.71 -2.34
C GLY A 136 6.24 -6.58 -2.20
N LEU A 137 6.18 -7.41 -1.16
CA LEU A 137 4.95 -8.08 -0.73
C LEU A 137 4.36 -7.46 0.53
N ASP A 138 4.75 -6.22 0.86
CA ASP A 138 4.37 -5.56 2.10
C ASP A 138 2.87 -5.25 2.14
N VAL A 139 2.21 -5.70 3.21
CA VAL A 139 0.80 -5.49 3.49
C VAL A 139 0.65 -5.00 4.93
N GLU A 140 -0.03 -3.88 5.10
CA GLU A 140 -0.36 -3.35 6.42
C GLU A 140 -1.87 -3.18 6.53
N VAL A 141 -2.47 -3.82 7.52
CA VAL A 141 -3.91 -3.81 7.80
C VAL A 141 -4.15 -3.10 9.12
N PHE A 142 -5.06 -2.15 9.15
CA PHE A 142 -5.30 -1.34 10.34
C PHE A 142 -6.80 -1.08 10.57
N ARG A 143 -7.16 -0.86 11.82
CA ARG A 143 -8.47 -0.30 12.16
C ARG A 143 -8.51 1.18 11.80
N ALA A 144 -9.54 1.61 11.08
CA ALA A 144 -9.71 3.02 10.73
C ALA A 144 -9.75 3.93 11.96
N ALA A 145 -10.36 3.48 13.05
CA ALA A 145 -10.39 4.23 14.31
C ALA A 145 -8.99 4.43 14.92
N ALA A 146 -8.12 3.41 14.85
CA ALA A 146 -6.74 3.52 15.33
C ALA A 146 -5.93 4.51 14.47
N LEU A 147 -6.10 4.46 13.13
CA LEU A 147 -5.43 5.40 12.23
C LEU A 147 -5.93 6.84 12.44
N ARG A 148 -7.22 7.04 12.71
CA ARG A 148 -7.78 8.35 13.05
C ARG A 148 -7.20 8.90 14.36
N ALA A 149 -7.04 8.06 15.39
CA ALA A 149 -6.37 8.45 16.61
C ALA A 149 -4.93 8.91 16.35
N ALA A 150 -4.18 8.14 15.54
CA ALA A 150 -2.83 8.53 15.11
C ALA A 150 -2.84 9.90 14.42
N ALA A 151 -3.72 10.12 13.45
CA ALA A 151 -3.80 11.36 12.67
C ALA A 151 -4.15 12.58 13.55
N GLY A 152 -4.99 12.40 14.57
CA GLY A 152 -5.39 13.47 15.51
C GLY A 152 -4.26 13.86 16.48
N GLU A 153 -3.38 12.93 16.82
CA GLU A 153 -2.40 13.10 17.90
C GLU A 153 -0.99 13.39 17.41
N THR A 154 -0.53 12.70 16.33
CA THR A 154 0.85 12.87 15.89
C THR A 154 1.11 14.20 15.20
N ARG A 155 2.28 14.78 15.51
CA ARG A 155 2.86 15.93 14.80
C ARG A 155 4.22 15.57 14.21
N ASP A 156 4.66 14.32 14.40
CA ASP A 156 5.93 13.82 13.87
C ASP A 156 5.84 13.71 12.34
N PRO A 157 6.71 14.41 11.57
CA PRO A 157 6.74 14.30 10.12
C PRO A 157 6.92 12.87 9.62
N TYR A 158 7.70 12.05 10.33
CA TYR A 158 7.91 10.65 9.97
C TYR A 158 6.62 9.84 10.06
N ASP A 159 5.84 10.00 11.12
CA ASP A 159 4.52 9.33 11.25
C ASP A 159 3.57 9.82 10.16
N ARG A 160 3.61 11.14 9.82
CA ARG A 160 2.79 11.72 8.77
C ARG A 160 3.14 11.19 7.38
N GLU A 161 4.41 11.01 7.08
CA GLU A 161 4.87 10.47 5.79
C GLU A 161 4.63 8.96 5.67
N HIS A 162 4.92 8.20 6.74
CA HIS A 162 4.91 6.74 6.69
C HIS A 162 3.61 6.08 7.15
N VAL A 163 2.63 6.86 7.62
CA VAL A 163 1.23 6.48 7.91
C VAL A 163 1.05 5.66 9.20
N THR A 164 1.72 4.53 9.33
CA THR A 164 1.47 3.52 10.37
C THR A 164 2.47 3.49 11.54
N PRO A 165 3.63 4.19 11.53
CA PRO A 165 4.59 4.12 12.63
C PRO A 165 4.03 4.50 13.99
N PHE A 166 3.08 5.44 14.03
CA PHE A 166 2.41 5.81 15.28
C PHE A 166 1.74 4.60 15.97
N LEU A 167 1.23 3.65 15.21
CA LEU A 167 0.56 2.45 15.73
C LEU A 167 1.59 1.44 16.24
N TYR A 168 2.47 0.96 15.37
CA TYR A 168 3.37 -0.16 15.71
C TYR A 168 4.47 0.22 16.71
N ARG A 169 4.80 1.50 16.86
CA ARG A 169 5.73 1.98 17.89
C ARG A 169 5.10 2.10 19.29
N ARG A 170 3.80 1.82 19.42
CA ARG A 170 3.06 1.94 20.70
C ARG A 170 2.30 0.65 21.06
N PRO A 171 3.04 -0.50 21.24
CA PRO A 171 2.41 -1.80 21.47
C PRO A 171 1.66 -1.91 22.81
N LYS A 172 1.90 -0.98 23.75
CA LYS A 172 1.14 -0.90 24.99
C LYS A 172 -0.24 -0.28 24.80
N ARG A 173 -0.46 0.41 23.69
CA ARG A 173 -1.71 1.12 23.38
C ARG A 173 -2.51 0.44 22.27
N PHE A 174 -1.84 -0.06 21.25
CA PHE A 174 -2.45 -0.70 20.09
C PHE A 174 -2.09 -2.17 20.07
N ALA A 175 -3.09 -3.02 19.87
CA ALA A 175 -2.89 -4.45 19.69
C ALA A 175 -2.25 -4.69 18.30
N LEU A 176 -1.12 -5.38 18.28
CA LEU A 176 -0.33 -5.65 17.07
C LEU A 176 -0.33 -7.15 16.75
N ALA A 177 -0.36 -7.50 15.46
CA ALA A 177 -0.19 -8.86 14.98
C ALA A 177 0.75 -8.87 13.76
N PHE A 178 1.60 -9.91 13.65
CA PHE A 178 2.55 -10.01 12.55
C PHE A 178 2.43 -11.36 11.86
N HIS A 179 2.29 -11.31 10.53
CA HIS A 179 2.24 -12.46 9.66
C HIS A 179 3.67 -12.83 9.23
N HIS A 180 4.06 -14.04 9.51
CA HIS A 180 5.36 -14.59 9.11
C HIS A 180 5.15 -15.87 8.30
N GLN A 181 5.95 -16.06 7.24
CA GLN A 181 6.02 -17.32 6.53
C GLN A 181 7.11 -18.22 7.12
N ALA A 182 7.00 -19.53 6.85
CA ALA A 182 7.92 -20.54 7.41
C ALA A 182 9.34 -20.43 6.83
N VAL A 183 9.45 -20.10 5.53
CA VAL A 183 10.72 -19.88 4.85
C VAL A 183 11.05 -18.38 4.97
N ASP A 184 12.25 -18.07 5.42
CA ASP A 184 12.70 -16.68 5.53
C ASP A 184 13.29 -16.21 4.18
N GLU A 185 12.55 -15.33 3.50
CA GLU A 185 12.93 -14.66 2.25
C GLU A 185 13.03 -13.15 2.41
N GLY A 186 13.19 -12.65 3.64
CA GLY A 186 13.18 -11.22 3.97
C GLY A 186 14.27 -10.40 3.29
N GLU A 187 15.34 -11.04 2.85
CA GLU A 187 16.42 -10.38 2.10
C GLU A 187 16.11 -10.25 0.59
N VAL A 188 15.11 -11.00 0.07
CA VAL A 188 14.70 -10.92 -1.33
C VAL A 188 13.99 -9.59 -1.58
N ARG A 189 14.21 -9.02 -2.78
CA ARG A 189 13.68 -7.71 -3.16
C ARG A 189 12.92 -7.78 -4.47
N TRP A 190 11.63 -7.46 -4.42
CA TRP A 190 10.71 -7.40 -5.57
C TRP A 190 10.01 -6.03 -5.74
N THR A 191 10.41 -5.05 -4.95
CA THR A 191 9.92 -3.66 -5.11
C THR A 191 10.67 -2.94 -6.20
N VAL A 192 10.00 -2.05 -6.94
CA VAL A 192 10.58 -1.25 -8.01
C VAL A 192 10.97 0.12 -7.49
N ASP A 193 12.27 0.36 -7.31
CA ASP A 193 12.81 1.66 -6.90
C ASP A 193 13.87 2.19 -7.86
N ARG A 194 14.52 1.31 -8.62
CA ARG A 194 15.61 1.60 -9.54
C ARG A 194 15.30 1.03 -10.92
N PRO A 195 16.00 1.47 -11.97
CA PRO A 195 15.85 0.89 -13.32
C PRO A 195 16.00 -0.65 -13.34
N ASP A 196 17.02 -1.18 -12.66
CA ASP A 196 17.29 -2.62 -12.62
C ASP A 196 16.12 -3.40 -11.97
N ASP A 197 15.47 -2.82 -10.94
CA ASP A 197 14.28 -3.43 -10.33
C ASP A 197 13.13 -3.53 -11.37
N LEU A 198 12.97 -2.51 -12.21
CA LEU A 198 11.95 -2.51 -13.26
C LEU A 198 12.25 -3.53 -14.35
N GLU A 199 13.51 -3.66 -14.75
CA GLU A 199 13.94 -4.68 -15.71
C GLU A 199 13.68 -6.09 -15.19
N PHE A 200 14.01 -6.35 -13.91
CA PHE A 200 13.70 -7.61 -13.26
C PHE A 200 12.19 -7.92 -13.30
N VAL A 201 11.35 -6.94 -12.90
CA VAL A 201 9.90 -7.14 -12.90
C VAL A 201 9.35 -7.36 -14.31
N ARG A 202 9.87 -6.67 -15.32
CA ARG A 202 9.53 -6.91 -16.75
C ARG A 202 9.83 -8.34 -17.15
N ALA A 203 11.01 -8.84 -16.82
CA ALA A 203 11.39 -10.23 -17.13
C ALA A 203 10.46 -11.24 -16.44
N VAL A 204 10.01 -10.96 -15.19
CA VAL A 204 9.02 -11.81 -14.50
C VAL A 204 7.69 -11.77 -15.24
N TYR A 205 7.20 -10.60 -15.65
CA TYR A 205 5.95 -10.48 -16.41
C TYR A 205 6.04 -11.15 -17.77
N ASP A 206 7.14 -10.97 -18.50
CA ASP A 206 7.35 -11.63 -19.81
C ASP A 206 7.31 -13.15 -19.72
N ALA A 207 7.75 -13.71 -18.57
CA ALA A 207 7.79 -15.14 -18.37
C ALA A 207 6.46 -15.74 -17.84
N LEU A 208 5.67 -14.98 -17.09
CA LEU A 208 4.58 -15.53 -16.25
C LEU A 208 3.22 -14.86 -16.47
N TYR A 209 3.16 -13.72 -17.17
CA TYR A 209 1.92 -12.98 -17.44
C TYR A 209 1.37 -13.31 -18.85
#